data_8be1e8284f6f181dc3aba51aef9a3a5a
#
_entry.id   8be1e8284f6f181dc3aba51aef9a3a5a
#
_cell.length_a   1.000
_cell.length_b   1.000
_cell.length_c   1.000
_cell.angle_alpha   90.00
_cell.angle_beta   90.00
_cell.angle_gamma   90.00
#
_symmetry.space_group_name_H-M   'P 1'
#
loop_
_entity.id
_entity.type
_entity.pdbx_description
1 polymer ?
#
loop_
_entity_poly.entity_id
_entity_poly.type
_entity_poly.pdbx_seq_one_letter_code
_entity_poly.pdbx_strand_id
1 'polypeptide(L)'
;MTHPPAPPRDGNHRARHRVRAAACALALAAVALGTGPGVGHAGTPPASAPAVPGARNGRVPGHYVGLSIEWSLIERYMGEKSRPAFVALLRNLGTGILRIGGSSQDITPFDATAPNTDRVITPEDLRDIRDTLEAADAGRPHGSRPAWGVVLGTAMAPPGETRPFVSPDHTRAFLNQGVAPVFAGKAARFVAGIELGNEPDLSYGSHLDRYLADLTTYTDPSVTGRFPLVAPNTSEDILPWTDVAQQTVPTRYFWNWPQILDTTADRAKDNAGPFGAWASDHFYPLARTCVNKPYRCPSADALLSDTHMDSLDHQVYVHAREATAHGLGYRLEETNTAANRGADGVSNTAAAAAYALDLMFHTACPQPPDAPGANTGCAAGTGATGVNFHNAEVRAFYAPEEGNAYYNAVNYDPTPAAGSPTAAPLYYAMLLFGRFAQGGRDLHPVQPVVQGAEPSRLKAWQLTGRDGERRIFLINKSAHPATATLDASTPRARIDRMTPYDPTGAGRGLDAPEVRIDGRAVSADGSWAGFRPSYAKAVGHHLTTTLRPGEAAVITLRR
;
A
#
# COMPACT_ATOMS: atom_id res chain seq x y z
N MET A 1 -8.76 22.17 60.03
CA MET A 1 -10.01 21.82 60.69
C MET A 1 -10.89 21.13 59.68
N THR A 2 -11.32 19.92 59.99
CA THR A 2 -12.36 19.07 59.37
C THR A 2 -12.15 18.61 57.94
N HIS A 3 -11.66 17.37 57.79
CA HIS A 3 -11.79 16.51 56.62
C HIS A 3 -13.24 16.06 56.42
N PRO A 4 -13.72 15.90 55.18
CA PRO A 4 -14.91 15.11 54.90
C PRO A 4 -14.56 13.61 54.71
N PRO A 5 -15.51 12.69 54.96
CA PRO A 5 -15.29 11.26 55.04
C PRO A 5 -15.28 10.55 53.70
N ALA A 6 -14.61 9.40 53.67
CA ALA A 6 -14.53 8.49 52.54
C ALA A 6 -15.87 7.76 52.28
N PRO A 7 -16.18 7.38 51.01
CA PRO A 7 -17.32 6.54 50.70
C PRO A 7 -17.05 5.05 50.93
N PRO A 8 -18.10 4.23 51.09
CA PRO A 8 -18.00 2.84 51.53
C PRO A 8 -17.60 1.88 50.40
N ARG A 9 -16.92 0.81 50.79
CA ARG A 9 -16.62 -0.37 49.96
C ARG A 9 -17.82 -1.33 50.01
N ASP A 10 -18.33 -1.68 48.82
CA ASP A 10 -19.14 -2.87 48.56
C ASP A 10 -18.63 -3.45 47.25
N GLY A 11 -18.37 -4.72 47.00
CA GLY A 11 -18.93 -5.95 47.50
C GLY A 11 -18.76 -6.94 46.36
N ASN A 12 -17.91 -7.92 46.52
CA ASN A 12 -17.63 -9.04 45.60
C ASN A 12 -18.88 -9.65 44.95
N HIS A 13 -18.86 -9.74 43.59
CA HIS A 13 -19.53 -10.83 42.88
C HIS A 13 -18.60 -11.43 41.81
N ARG A 14 -17.90 -12.49 42.19
CA ARG A 14 -17.23 -13.41 41.28
C ARG A 14 -18.26 -14.33 40.65
N ALA A 15 -18.65 -14.10 39.39
CA ALA A 15 -19.32 -15.10 38.58
C ALA A 15 -18.26 -15.98 37.88
N ARG A 16 -18.15 -17.22 38.36
CA ARG A 16 -17.32 -18.27 37.71
C ARG A 16 -18.10 -18.89 36.59
N HIS A 17 -17.79 -18.59 35.31
CA HIS A 17 -18.23 -19.39 34.19
C HIS A 17 -17.24 -20.56 33.99
N ARG A 18 -17.73 -21.76 34.27
CA ARG A 18 -17.07 -23.02 33.93
C ARG A 18 -17.29 -23.29 32.42
N VAL A 19 -16.22 -23.25 31.62
CA VAL A 19 -16.21 -23.76 30.27
C VAL A 19 -16.01 -25.27 30.35
N ARG A 20 -16.99 -26.04 29.85
CA ARG A 20 -16.87 -27.49 29.66
C ARG A 20 -16.09 -27.75 28.38
N ALA A 21 -14.94 -28.38 28.48
CA ALA A 21 -14.23 -28.95 27.35
C ALA A 21 -14.95 -30.23 26.89
N ALA A 22 -15.41 -30.24 25.66
CA ALA A 22 -15.86 -31.46 24.97
C ALA A 22 -14.68 -31.99 24.13
N ALA A 23 -14.19 -33.15 24.50
CA ALA A 23 -13.21 -33.90 23.72
C ALA A 23 -13.94 -34.63 22.57
N CYS A 24 -13.62 -34.31 21.32
CA CYS A 24 -13.98 -35.11 20.16
C CYS A 24 -12.81 -36.02 19.78
N ALA A 25 -13.04 -37.33 19.83
CA ALA A 25 -12.11 -38.36 19.40
C ALA A 25 -12.01 -38.39 17.87
N LEU A 26 -10.77 -38.37 17.34
CA LEU A 26 -10.48 -38.62 15.92
C LEU A 26 -10.56 -40.13 15.63
N ALA A 27 -11.43 -40.52 14.73
CA ALA A 27 -11.39 -41.84 14.08
C ALA A 27 -10.53 -41.75 12.81
N LEU A 28 -9.39 -42.43 12.78
CA LEU A 28 -8.59 -42.66 11.57
C LEU A 28 -9.27 -43.72 10.68
N ALA A 29 -9.68 -43.31 9.49
CA ALA A 29 -10.04 -44.25 8.41
C ALA A 29 -8.86 -44.34 7.42
N ALA A 30 -8.23 -45.50 7.35
CA ALA A 30 -7.25 -45.83 6.34
C ALA A 30 -7.96 -46.10 5.00
N VAL A 31 -7.63 -45.36 3.95
CA VAL A 31 -8.07 -45.65 2.58
C VAL A 31 -6.90 -46.32 1.84
N ALA A 32 -7.16 -47.50 1.34
CA ALA A 32 -6.23 -48.31 0.55
C ALA A 32 -6.03 -47.71 -0.85
N LEU A 33 -4.75 -47.66 -1.27
CA LEU A 33 -4.35 -47.26 -2.62
C LEU A 33 -4.67 -48.39 -3.63
N GLY A 34 -5.64 -48.11 -4.50
CA GLY A 34 -5.90 -48.88 -5.69
C GLY A 34 -5.15 -48.32 -6.89
N THR A 35 -4.19 -49.09 -7.42
CA THR A 35 -3.48 -48.76 -8.66
C THR A 35 -4.31 -49.23 -9.86
N GLY A 36 -4.84 -48.28 -10.63
CA GLY A 36 -5.40 -48.53 -11.97
C GLY A 36 -4.70 -47.67 -13.02
N PRO A 37 -4.44 -48.18 -14.24
CA PRO A 37 -3.70 -47.44 -15.25
C PRO A 37 -4.61 -46.36 -15.88
N GLY A 38 -4.33 -45.08 -15.57
CA GLY A 38 -4.99 -43.96 -16.16
C GLY A 38 -4.49 -43.65 -17.56
N VAL A 39 -5.39 -43.67 -18.52
CA VAL A 39 -5.20 -43.22 -19.90
C VAL A 39 -5.01 -41.72 -19.90
N GLY A 40 -3.82 -41.24 -20.27
CA GLY A 40 -3.50 -39.82 -20.36
C GLY A 40 -4.28 -39.14 -21.49
N HIS A 41 -5.20 -38.26 -21.13
CA HIS A 41 -5.71 -37.25 -22.05
C HIS A 41 -4.73 -36.07 -22.00
N ALA A 42 -3.99 -35.88 -23.09
CA ALA A 42 -3.24 -34.64 -23.31
C ALA A 42 -4.25 -33.50 -23.51
N GLY A 43 -4.52 -32.79 -22.42
CA GLY A 43 -5.28 -31.55 -22.48
C GLY A 43 -4.48 -30.52 -23.27
N THR A 44 -5.10 -29.95 -24.31
CA THR A 44 -4.60 -28.76 -25.01
C THR A 44 -4.32 -27.68 -24.00
N PRO A 45 -3.13 -27.01 -24.03
CA PRO A 45 -2.88 -25.89 -23.12
C PRO A 45 -3.96 -24.82 -23.34
N PRO A 46 -4.49 -24.19 -22.29
CA PRO A 46 -5.49 -23.13 -22.42
C PRO A 46 -4.92 -22.01 -23.30
N ALA A 47 -5.76 -21.51 -24.23
CA ALA A 47 -5.42 -20.39 -25.07
C ALA A 47 -4.92 -19.22 -24.20
N SER A 48 -3.81 -18.61 -24.60
CA SER A 48 -3.24 -17.47 -23.88
C SER A 48 -4.30 -16.37 -23.68
N ALA A 49 -4.58 -16.05 -22.42
CA ALA A 49 -5.48 -14.96 -22.07
C ALA A 49 -5.02 -13.65 -22.72
N PRO A 50 -5.94 -12.77 -23.15
CA PRO A 50 -5.58 -11.49 -23.74
C PRO A 50 -4.70 -10.69 -22.77
N ALA A 51 -3.62 -10.11 -23.29
CA ALA A 51 -2.64 -9.37 -22.49
C ALA A 51 -3.30 -8.16 -21.80
N VAL A 52 -3.38 -8.18 -20.49
CA VAL A 52 -3.84 -7.05 -19.67
C VAL A 52 -2.84 -5.90 -19.86
N PRO A 53 -3.29 -4.66 -20.15
CA PRO A 53 -2.41 -3.51 -20.21
C PRO A 53 -1.77 -3.23 -18.84
N GLY A 54 -0.52 -3.60 -18.67
CA GLY A 54 0.24 -3.45 -17.42
C GLY A 54 1.06 -4.68 -17.04
N ALA A 55 0.59 -5.87 -17.30
CA ALA A 55 1.24 -7.14 -16.96
C ALA A 55 2.28 -7.57 -18.00
N ARG A 56 3.27 -6.73 -18.30
CA ARG A 56 4.44 -7.11 -19.10
C ARG A 56 5.61 -7.37 -18.17
N ASN A 57 6.36 -8.43 -18.44
CA ASN A 57 7.52 -8.86 -17.66
C ASN A 57 8.38 -7.66 -17.24
N GLY A 58 8.52 -7.45 -15.93
CA GLY A 58 9.38 -6.43 -15.35
C GLY A 58 9.03 -4.98 -15.67
N ARG A 59 7.79 -4.65 -16.03
CA ARG A 59 7.38 -3.27 -16.27
C ARG A 59 6.81 -2.66 -15.00
N VAL A 60 7.34 -1.50 -14.59
CA VAL A 60 6.75 -0.68 -13.53
C VAL A 60 5.70 0.26 -14.14
N PRO A 61 4.42 0.16 -13.78
CA PRO A 61 3.37 1.03 -14.32
C PRO A 61 3.57 2.53 -14.07
N GLY A 62 2.93 3.36 -14.88
CA GLY A 62 3.10 4.81 -14.84
C GLY A 62 2.37 5.52 -13.69
N HIS A 63 1.43 4.87 -12.99
CA HIS A 63 0.71 5.40 -11.82
C HIS A 63 0.92 4.45 -10.63
N TYR A 64 2.16 4.01 -10.45
CA TYR A 64 2.50 2.98 -9.48
C TYR A 64 2.37 3.48 -8.04
N VAL A 65 2.99 4.61 -7.72
CA VAL A 65 2.93 5.19 -6.38
C VAL A 65 1.53 5.72 -6.05
N GLY A 66 1.13 5.63 -4.80
CA GLY A 66 -0.15 6.12 -4.34
C GLY A 66 -0.18 6.40 -2.84
N LEU A 67 -1.18 7.14 -2.44
CA LEU A 67 -1.51 7.41 -1.04
C LEU A 67 -2.92 6.89 -0.76
N SER A 68 -3.11 6.25 0.39
CA SER A 68 -4.41 5.94 0.97
C SER A 68 -4.66 6.90 2.11
N ILE A 69 -5.83 7.50 2.18
CA ILE A 69 -6.17 8.59 3.11
C ILE A 69 -7.57 8.33 3.66
N GLU A 70 -7.76 8.48 4.97
CA GLU A 70 -9.05 8.40 5.64
C GLU A 70 -10.00 9.52 5.20
N TRP A 71 -11.32 9.26 5.14
CA TRP A 71 -12.32 10.29 4.83
C TRP A 71 -12.28 11.48 5.79
N SER A 72 -12.03 11.23 7.06
CA SER A 72 -11.88 12.25 8.09
C SER A 72 -10.71 13.22 7.88
N LEU A 73 -9.84 12.95 6.91
CA LEU A 73 -8.64 13.74 6.64
C LEU A 73 -8.72 14.65 5.41
N ILE A 74 -9.85 14.68 4.71
CA ILE A 74 -9.97 15.43 3.45
C ILE A 74 -9.63 16.90 3.65
N GLU A 75 -10.25 17.57 4.64
CA GLU A 75 -9.96 18.97 4.93
C GLU A 75 -8.47 19.20 5.29
N ARG A 76 -7.84 18.23 6.00
CA ARG A 76 -6.46 18.33 6.46
C ARG A 76 -5.44 18.31 5.33
N TYR A 77 -5.72 17.58 4.26
CA TYR A 77 -4.84 17.47 3.10
C TYR A 77 -5.30 18.34 1.93
N MET A 78 -6.61 18.41 1.65
CA MET A 78 -7.17 18.91 0.41
C MET A 78 -8.02 20.17 0.58
N GLY A 79 -8.36 20.55 1.82
CA GLY A 79 -9.05 21.79 2.11
C GLY A 79 -8.27 23.03 1.61
N GLU A 80 -8.94 24.14 1.44
CA GLU A 80 -8.42 25.35 0.78
C GLU A 80 -7.03 25.77 1.27
N LYS A 81 -6.78 25.72 2.57
CA LYS A 81 -5.50 26.13 3.17
C LYS A 81 -4.37 25.11 2.94
N SER A 82 -4.68 23.81 2.96
CA SER A 82 -3.70 22.71 2.88
C SER A 82 -3.40 22.31 1.45
N ARG A 83 -4.38 22.46 0.56
CA ARG A 83 -4.31 22.04 -0.85
C ARG A 83 -3.06 22.50 -1.59
N PRO A 84 -2.59 23.76 -1.50
CA PRO A 84 -1.40 24.18 -2.24
C PRO A 84 -0.16 23.34 -1.91
N ALA A 85 0.08 23.07 -0.64
CA ALA A 85 1.22 22.25 -0.20
C ALA A 85 1.04 20.78 -0.61
N PHE A 86 -0.17 20.21 -0.44
CA PHE A 86 -0.44 18.83 -0.83
C PHE A 86 -0.31 18.63 -2.35
N VAL A 87 -0.82 19.55 -3.16
CA VAL A 87 -0.64 19.54 -4.62
C VAL A 87 0.84 19.61 -5.00
N ALA A 88 1.65 20.41 -4.31
CA ALA A 88 3.09 20.44 -4.55
C ALA A 88 3.74 19.08 -4.25
N LEU A 89 3.35 18.42 -3.16
CA LEU A 89 3.80 17.07 -2.84
C LEU A 89 3.38 16.06 -3.92
N LEU A 90 2.12 16.07 -4.36
CA LEU A 90 1.65 15.18 -5.44
C LEU A 90 2.43 15.41 -6.75
N ARG A 91 2.69 16.66 -7.10
CA ARG A 91 3.47 17.01 -8.31
C ARG A 91 4.92 16.53 -8.23
N ASN A 92 5.54 16.57 -7.06
CA ASN A 92 6.90 16.04 -6.87
C ASN A 92 6.94 14.52 -7.12
N LEU A 93 5.94 13.78 -6.65
CA LEU A 93 5.80 12.33 -6.92
C LEU A 93 5.51 12.03 -8.40
N GLY A 94 4.90 12.96 -9.11
CA GLY A 94 4.62 12.90 -10.56
C GLY A 94 3.26 12.36 -10.89
N THR A 95 3.06 11.04 -10.90
CA THR A 95 1.77 10.41 -11.25
C THR A 95 1.44 9.29 -10.28
N GLY A 96 0.16 9.15 -9.92
CA GLY A 96 -0.24 8.16 -8.94
C GLY A 96 -1.75 7.97 -8.80
N ILE A 97 -2.14 7.23 -7.76
CA ILE A 97 -3.53 7.02 -7.37
C ILE A 97 -3.69 7.46 -5.91
N LEU A 98 -4.71 8.25 -5.64
CA LEU A 98 -5.23 8.46 -4.29
C LEU A 98 -6.32 7.41 -4.02
N ARG A 99 -6.31 6.79 -2.86
CA ARG A 99 -7.43 6.01 -2.33
C ARG A 99 -7.98 6.78 -1.14
N ILE A 100 -9.23 7.15 -1.18
CA ILE A 100 -9.94 7.80 -0.08
C ILE A 100 -10.87 6.76 0.52
N GLY A 101 -10.53 6.30 1.72
CA GLY A 101 -11.21 5.16 2.32
C GLY A 101 -10.67 4.84 3.71
N GLY A 102 -10.17 3.61 3.90
CA GLY A 102 -9.69 3.12 5.19
C GLY A 102 -10.83 2.81 6.15
N SER A 103 -10.50 2.69 7.44
CA SER A 103 -11.50 2.38 8.47
C SER A 103 -12.63 3.40 8.52
N SER A 104 -12.37 4.65 8.14
CA SER A 104 -13.39 5.70 8.15
C SER A 104 -14.48 5.52 7.09
N GLN A 105 -14.23 4.81 5.98
CA GLN A 105 -15.27 4.62 4.96
C GLN A 105 -16.48 3.84 5.46
N ASP A 106 -16.28 2.90 6.39
CA ASP A 106 -17.37 2.08 6.94
C ASP A 106 -18.11 2.74 8.10
N ILE A 107 -17.65 3.91 8.55
CA ILE A 107 -18.22 4.62 9.71
C ILE A 107 -18.57 6.08 9.44
N THR A 108 -18.27 6.61 8.25
CA THR A 108 -18.56 7.99 7.85
C THR A 108 -19.68 8.02 6.80
N PRO A 109 -20.92 8.42 7.15
CA PRO A 109 -22.01 8.51 6.21
C PRO A 109 -21.83 9.65 5.21
N PHE A 110 -22.40 9.51 4.02
CA PHE A 110 -22.58 10.64 3.10
C PHE A 110 -23.89 11.37 3.42
N ASP A 111 -23.84 12.70 3.51
CA ASP A 111 -25.03 13.55 3.60
C ASP A 111 -24.81 14.83 2.79
N ALA A 112 -25.63 15.01 1.76
CA ALA A 112 -25.55 16.16 0.85
C ALA A 112 -25.92 17.51 1.50
N THR A 113 -26.55 17.48 2.67
CA THR A 113 -27.11 18.64 3.37
C THR A 113 -26.46 18.94 4.72
N ALA A 114 -25.65 18.00 5.21
CA ALA A 114 -24.97 18.17 6.51
C ALA A 114 -23.90 19.26 6.45
N PRO A 115 -23.59 19.89 7.60
CA PRO A 115 -22.39 20.70 7.74
C PRO A 115 -21.13 19.84 7.49
N ASN A 116 -20.11 20.42 6.85
CA ASN A 116 -18.85 19.73 6.64
C ASN A 116 -18.14 19.50 7.99
N THR A 117 -17.90 18.24 8.32
CA THR A 117 -17.20 17.80 9.54
C THR A 117 -16.46 16.51 9.25
N ASP A 118 -15.44 16.20 10.02
CA ASP A 118 -14.65 14.96 9.90
C ASP A 118 -15.51 13.67 10.05
N ARG A 119 -16.81 13.77 10.35
CA ARG A 119 -17.73 12.63 10.61
C ARG A 119 -18.75 12.37 9.52
N VAL A 120 -18.80 13.20 8.51
CA VAL A 120 -19.79 13.12 7.43
C VAL A 120 -19.10 13.44 6.12
N ILE A 121 -19.28 12.59 5.12
CA ILE A 121 -18.84 12.88 3.75
C ILE A 121 -19.85 13.86 3.13
N THR A 122 -19.37 14.97 2.64
CA THR A 122 -20.21 16.04 2.07
C THR A 122 -19.83 16.32 0.61
N PRO A 123 -20.65 17.05 -0.14
CA PRO A 123 -20.25 17.57 -1.45
C PRO A 123 -19.01 18.50 -1.39
N GLU A 124 -18.71 19.08 -0.22
CA GLU A 124 -17.50 19.91 -0.04
C GLU A 124 -16.24 19.06 -0.06
N ASP A 125 -16.21 17.96 0.67
CA ASP A 125 -15.09 17.00 0.63
C ASP A 125 -14.82 16.52 -0.80
N LEU A 126 -15.88 16.19 -1.52
CA LEU A 126 -15.76 15.77 -2.92
C LEU A 126 -15.23 16.88 -3.84
N ARG A 127 -15.62 18.17 -3.58
CA ARG A 127 -15.04 19.32 -4.28
C ARG A 127 -13.56 19.47 -3.96
N ASP A 128 -13.17 19.33 -2.71
CA ASP A 128 -11.78 19.42 -2.28
C ASP A 128 -10.90 18.35 -2.95
N ILE A 129 -11.41 17.13 -3.05
CA ILE A 129 -10.75 16.05 -3.80
C ILE A 129 -10.62 16.42 -5.28
N ARG A 130 -11.72 16.81 -5.95
CA ARG A 130 -11.72 17.19 -7.36
C ARG A 130 -10.74 18.33 -7.63
N ASP A 131 -10.80 19.40 -6.87
CA ASP A 131 -9.98 20.60 -7.05
C ASP A 131 -8.49 20.29 -6.83
N THR A 132 -8.18 19.39 -5.92
CA THR A 132 -6.82 18.87 -5.70
C THR A 132 -6.31 18.11 -6.92
N LEU A 133 -7.13 17.23 -7.48
CA LEU A 133 -6.76 16.46 -8.68
C LEU A 133 -6.58 17.37 -9.90
N GLU A 134 -7.47 18.32 -10.10
CA GLU A 134 -7.36 19.30 -11.18
C GLU A 134 -6.13 20.20 -11.02
N ALA A 135 -5.85 20.65 -9.80
CA ALA A 135 -4.65 21.40 -9.53
C ALA A 135 -3.38 20.57 -9.77
N ALA A 136 -3.34 19.31 -9.34
CA ALA A 136 -2.20 18.42 -9.59
C ALA A 136 -1.98 18.15 -11.09
N ASP A 137 -3.06 18.14 -11.88
CA ASP A 137 -3.04 17.91 -13.33
C ASP A 137 -2.74 19.18 -14.16
N ALA A 138 -2.78 20.35 -13.54
CA ALA A 138 -2.62 21.63 -14.24
C ALA A 138 -1.25 21.72 -14.97
N GLY A 139 -1.31 22.21 -16.22
CA GLY A 139 -0.12 22.34 -17.08
C GLY A 139 0.22 21.08 -17.90
N ARG A 140 -0.55 20.00 -17.76
CA ARG A 140 -0.37 18.81 -18.61
C ARG A 140 -1.04 19.00 -19.98
N PRO A 141 -0.55 18.34 -21.03
CA PRO A 141 -1.17 18.42 -22.36
C PRO A 141 -2.64 17.98 -22.34
N HIS A 142 -3.48 18.72 -23.04
CA HIS A 142 -4.90 18.37 -23.16
C HIS A 142 -5.06 16.96 -23.75
N GLY A 143 -5.98 16.17 -23.20
CA GLY A 143 -6.22 14.79 -23.62
C GLY A 143 -5.22 13.77 -23.07
N SER A 144 -4.15 14.20 -22.39
CA SER A 144 -3.26 13.26 -21.70
C SER A 144 -3.97 12.58 -20.53
N ARG A 145 -3.50 11.37 -20.16
CA ARG A 145 -3.91 10.70 -18.93
C ARG A 145 -3.65 11.62 -17.74
N PRO A 146 -4.58 11.75 -16.78
CA PRO A 146 -4.37 12.60 -15.61
C PRO A 146 -3.12 12.21 -14.82
N ALA A 147 -2.52 13.19 -14.14
CA ALA A 147 -1.41 12.92 -13.24
C ALA A 147 -1.84 12.00 -12.09
N TRP A 148 -2.98 12.28 -11.50
CA TRP A 148 -3.53 11.54 -10.37
C TRP A 148 -4.97 11.13 -10.63
N GLY A 149 -5.29 9.89 -10.25
CA GLY A 149 -6.66 9.39 -10.14
C GLY A 149 -7.06 9.20 -8.70
N VAL A 150 -8.36 8.96 -8.45
CA VAL A 150 -8.88 8.68 -7.13
C VAL A 150 -9.76 7.45 -7.11
N VAL A 151 -9.58 6.59 -6.10
CA VAL A 151 -10.52 5.57 -5.66
C VAL A 151 -11.30 6.14 -4.49
N LEU A 152 -12.61 6.03 -4.52
CA LEU A 152 -13.51 6.53 -3.48
C LEU A 152 -14.19 5.34 -2.79
N GLY A 153 -13.91 5.18 -1.50
CA GLY A 153 -14.47 4.13 -0.67
C GLY A 153 -15.90 4.45 -0.23
N THR A 154 -16.77 3.44 -0.25
CA THR A 154 -18.12 3.48 0.31
C THR A 154 -18.35 2.29 1.24
N ALA A 155 -19.17 2.49 2.26
CA ALA A 155 -19.41 1.49 3.29
C ALA A 155 -20.12 0.24 2.73
N MET A 156 -19.59 -0.93 3.10
CA MET A 156 -20.27 -2.22 2.90
C MET A 156 -19.96 -3.15 4.08
N ALA A 157 -20.97 -3.55 4.81
CA ALA A 157 -20.85 -4.41 5.98
C ALA A 157 -22.07 -5.37 6.10
N PRO A 158 -21.96 -6.42 6.94
CA PRO A 158 -23.06 -7.36 7.11
C PRO A 158 -24.35 -6.69 7.57
N PRO A 159 -25.53 -7.15 7.08
CA PRO A 159 -26.80 -6.70 7.61
C PRO A 159 -26.91 -6.96 9.12
N GLY A 160 -27.47 -6.00 9.86
CA GLY A 160 -27.58 -6.07 11.31
C GLY A 160 -26.55 -5.21 12.07
N GLU A 161 -25.64 -4.59 11.37
CA GLU A 161 -24.86 -3.48 11.91
C GLU A 161 -25.79 -2.32 12.29
N THR A 162 -25.46 -1.61 13.37
CA THR A 162 -26.28 -0.49 13.87
C THR A 162 -26.15 0.78 13.01
N ARG A 163 -25.48 0.70 11.87
CA ARG A 163 -25.19 1.80 10.95
C ARG A 163 -26.19 1.84 9.79
N PRO A 164 -27.24 2.67 9.84
CA PRO A 164 -28.30 2.70 8.83
C PRO A 164 -27.85 3.16 7.44
N PHE A 165 -26.68 3.81 7.36
CA PHE A 165 -26.09 4.25 6.09
C PHE A 165 -25.31 3.13 5.38
N VAL A 166 -25.08 1.99 6.00
CA VAL A 166 -24.48 0.82 5.34
C VAL A 166 -25.56 0.11 4.54
N SER A 167 -25.79 0.58 3.32
CA SER A 167 -26.82 0.04 2.43
C SER A 167 -26.53 0.39 0.97
N PRO A 168 -27.01 -0.42 0.00
CA PRO A 168 -26.92 -0.11 -1.42
C PRO A 168 -27.58 1.24 -1.78
N ASP A 169 -28.67 1.61 -1.11
CA ASP A 169 -29.36 2.89 -1.32
C ASP A 169 -28.48 4.07 -0.93
N HIS A 170 -27.73 3.94 0.15
CA HIS A 170 -26.80 4.99 0.59
C HIS A 170 -25.62 5.13 -0.39
N THR A 171 -25.06 4.01 -0.85
CA THR A 171 -24.03 4.02 -1.90
C THR A 171 -24.54 4.69 -3.17
N ARG A 172 -25.78 4.39 -3.59
CA ARG A 172 -26.42 5.05 -4.72
C ARG A 172 -26.59 6.55 -4.50
N ALA A 173 -26.99 6.97 -3.29
CA ALA A 173 -27.11 8.39 -2.94
C ALA A 173 -25.73 9.08 -3.00
N PHE A 174 -24.70 8.49 -2.41
CA PHE A 174 -23.32 8.99 -2.47
C PHE A 174 -22.87 9.22 -3.92
N LEU A 175 -23.09 8.25 -4.80
CA LEU A 175 -22.68 8.33 -6.20
C LEU A 175 -23.50 9.34 -7.01
N ASN A 176 -24.84 9.34 -6.84
CA ASN A 176 -25.73 10.15 -7.67
C ASN A 176 -25.90 11.59 -7.17
N GLN A 177 -25.84 11.84 -5.86
CA GLN A 177 -26.02 13.15 -5.24
C GLN A 177 -24.67 13.80 -4.85
N GLY A 178 -23.63 13.00 -4.66
CA GLY A 178 -22.29 13.46 -4.33
C GLY A 178 -21.34 13.43 -5.54
N VAL A 179 -20.89 12.26 -5.92
CA VAL A 179 -19.78 12.09 -6.89
C VAL A 179 -20.14 12.62 -8.28
N ALA A 180 -21.27 12.16 -8.85
CA ALA A 180 -21.65 12.53 -10.22
C ALA A 180 -21.83 14.05 -10.42
N PRO A 181 -22.59 14.79 -9.57
CA PRO A 181 -22.76 16.23 -9.74
C PRO A 181 -21.49 17.02 -9.41
N VAL A 182 -20.71 16.62 -8.39
CA VAL A 182 -19.48 17.34 -8.02
C VAL A 182 -18.43 17.23 -9.11
N PHE A 183 -18.20 16.05 -9.65
CA PHE A 183 -17.23 15.87 -10.74
C PHE A 183 -17.75 16.33 -12.11
N ALA A 184 -19.07 16.61 -12.26
CA ALA A 184 -19.68 17.30 -13.40
C ALA A 184 -19.13 16.86 -14.77
N GLY A 185 -19.20 15.55 -15.09
CA GLY A 185 -18.69 14.98 -16.34
C GLY A 185 -17.19 14.65 -16.33
N LYS A 186 -16.44 15.07 -15.33
CA LYS A 186 -15.01 14.72 -15.17
C LYS A 186 -14.78 13.41 -14.40
N ALA A 187 -15.84 12.76 -13.90
CA ALA A 187 -15.72 11.51 -13.16
C ALA A 187 -14.97 10.45 -13.97
N ALA A 188 -15.32 10.26 -15.24
CA ALA A 188 -14.63 9.32 -16.14
C ALA A 188 -13.13 9.65 -16.34
N ARG A 189 -12.71 10.88 -16.02
CA ARG A 189 -11.32 11.29 -16.12
C ARG A 189 -10.53 11.01 -14.84
N PHE A 190 -11.11 11.27 -13.66
CA PHE A 190 -10.39 11.28 -12.39
C PHE A 190 -10.75 10.12 -11.47
N VAL A 191 -11.99 9.63 -11.50
CA VAL A 191 -12.41 8.51 -10.65
C VAL A 191 -11.87 7.21 -11.24
N ALA A 192 -10.92 6.62 -10.55
CA ALA A 192 -10.26 5.39 -10.94
C ALA A 192 -11.05 4.16 -10.49
N GLY A 193 -11.83 4.28 -9.41
CA GLY A 193 -12.70 3.22 -8.91
C GLY A 193 -13.58 3.65 -7.75
N ILE A 194 -14.61 2.85 -7.51
CA ILE A 194 -15.41 2.87 -6.29
C ILE A 194 -15.05 1.60 -5.52
N GLU A 195 -14.58 1.77 -4.31
CA GLU A 195 -14.23 0.70 -3.41
C GLU A 195 -15.41 0.34 -2.52
N LEU A 196 -15.74 -0.95 -2.43
CA LEU A 196 -16.91 -1.47 -1.72
C LEU A 196 -16.50 -2.12 -0.40
N GLY A 197 -16.60 -1.36 0.70
CA GLY A 197 -16.21 -1.78 2.05
C GLY A 197 -14.70 -1.78 2.27
N ASN A 198 -14.27 -1.52 3.51
CA ASN A 198 -12.88 -1.64 3.93
C ASN A 198 -12.68 -2.95 4.69
N GLU A 199 -11.73 -3.78 4.25
CA GLU A 199 -11.39 -5.04 4.90
C GLU A 199 -12.64 -5.89 5.24
N PRO A 200 -13.48 -6.20 4.24
CA PRO A 200 -14.76 -6.86 4.49
C PRO A 200 -14.59 -8.24 5.13
N ASP A 201 -13.46 -8.91 4.93
CA ASP A 201 -13.11 -10.15 5.60
C ASP A 201 -13.06 -10.01 7.14
N LEU A 202 -12.77 -8.82 7.68
CA LEU A 202 -12.84 -8.56 9.11
C LEU A 202 -14.28 -8.41 9.61
N SER A 203 -15.15 -7.80 8.81
CA SER A 203 -16.54 -7.54 9.20
C SER A 203 -17.47 -8.73 8.93
N TYR A 204 -17.29 -9.44 7.81
CA TYR A 204 -18.05 -10.65 7.47
C TYR A 204 -17.48 -11.92 8.08
N GLY A 205 -16.22 -11.93 8.48
CA GLY A 205 -15.57 -13.09 9.10
C GLY A 205 -15.47 -14.28 8.14
N SER A 206 -15.91 -15.46 8.60
CA SER A 206 -15.93 -16.68 7.78
C SER A 206 -17.11 -16.76 6.80
N HIS A 207 -17.96 -15.74 6.73
CA HIS A 207 -19.19 -15.74 5.93
C HIS A 207 -18.99 -15.16 4.52
N LEU A 208 -18.12 -15.80 3.73
CA LEU A 208 -17.88 -15.42 2.34
C LEU A 208 -19.16 -15.44 1.50
N ASP A 209 -20.04 -16.43 1.70
CA ASP A 209 -21.32 -16.56 1.03
C ASP A 209 -22.21 -15.32 1.22
N ARG A 210 -22.24 -14.79 2.42
CA ARG A 210 -22.98 -13.57 2.75
C ARG A 210 -22.34 -12.34 2.10
N TYR A 211 -21.02 -12.22 2.14
CA TYR A 211 -20.31 -11.16 1.44
C TYR A 211 -20.61 -11.17 -0.06
N LEU A 212 -20.56 -12.34 -0.71
CA LEU A 212 -20.84 -12.47 -2.14
C LEU A 212 -22.29 -12.09 -2.50
N ALA A 213 -23.26 -12.40 -1.63
CA ALA A 213 -24.65 -12.00 -1.82
C ALA A 213 -24.82 -10.47 -1.74
N ASP A 214 -24.21 -9.84 -0.73
CA ASP A 214 -24.22 -8.39 -0.58
C ASP A 214 -23.46 -7.73 -1.74
N LEU A 215 -22.27 -8.23 -2.07
CA LEU A 215 -21.44 -7.73 -3.19
C LEU A 215 -22.21 -7.75 -4.51
N THR A 216 -22.97 -8.81 -4.80
CA THR A 216 -23.84 -8.90 -5.98
C THR A 216 -24.86 -7.76 -6.01
N THR A 217 -25.44 -7.42 -4.85
CA THR A 217 -26.41 -6.32 -4.73
C THR A 217 -25.74 -4.96 -4.93
N TYR A 218 -24.58 -4.73 -4.31
CA TYR A 218 -23.85 -3.45 -4.43
C TYR A 218 -23.28 -3.24 -5.84
N THR A 219 -22.89 -4.31 -6.53
CA THR A 219 -22.36 -4.22 -7.91
C THR A 219 -23.44 -4.06 -8.98
N ASP A 220 -24.73 -4.12 -8.61
CA ASP A 220 -25.83 -3.90 -9.56
C ASP A 220 -25.71 -2.50 -10.20
N PRO A 221 -25.89 -2.38 -11.54
CA PRO A 221 -25.83 -1.10 -12.25
C PRO A 221 -26.78 -0.02 -11.71
N SER A 222 -27.88 -0.40 -11.07
CA SER A 222 -28.79 0.55 -10.43
C SER A 222 -28.22 1.19 -9.15
N VAL A 223 -27.21 0.57 -8.56
CA VAL A 223 -26.49 1.06 -7.37
C VAL A 223 -25.23 1.84 -7.78
N THR A 224 -24.32 1.18 -8.47
CA THR A 224 -22.99 1.75 -8.79
C THR A 224 -22.92 2.48 -10.15
N GLY A 225 -24.00 2.45 -10.93
CA GLY A 225 -24.06 3.14 -12.20
C GLY A 225 -22.97 2.66 -13.17
N ARG A 226 -22.21 3.62 -13.73
CA ARG A 226 -21.12 3.38 -14.65
C ARG A 226 -19.74 3.64 -14.03
N PHE A 227 -19.63 3.62 -12.72
CA PHE A 227 -18.34 3.75 -12.07
C PHE A 227 -17.56 2.44 -12.13
N PRO A 228 -16.25 2.48 -12.35
CA PRO A 228 -15.40 1.30 -12.20
C PRO A 228 -15.40 0.84 -10.75
N LEU A 229 -15.31 -0.47 -10.53
CA LEU A 229 -15.34 -1.04 -9.18
C LEU A 229 -13.95 -1.53 -8.79
N VAL A 230 -13.67 -1.47 -7.48
CA VAL A 230 -12.50 -2.05 -6.84
C VAL A 230 -12.95 -2.94 -5.69
N ALA A 231 -12.53 -4.19 -5.72
CA ALA A 231 -12.81 -5.22 -4.71
C ALA A 231 -11.74 -6.33 -4.81
N PRO A 232 -11.56 -7.16 -3.77
CA PRO A 232 -12.30 -7.22 -2.52
C PRO A 232 -11.78 -6.33 -1.39
N ASN A 233 -10.61 -5.69 -1.50
CA ASN A 233 -9.98 -4.86 -0.46
C ASN A 233 -9.86 -5.59 0.89
N THR A 234 -9.55 -6.88 0.84
CA THR A 234 -9.39 -7.72 2.03
C THR A 234 -8.21 -7.27 2.87
N SER A 235 -8.29 -7.54 4.17
CA SER A 235 -7.16 -7.32 5.06
C SER A 235 -5.96 -8.19 4.65
N GLU A 236 -4.86 -7.97 5.29
CA GLU A 236 -3.67 -8.79 5.11
C GLU A 236 -3.95 -10.30 5.33
N ASP A 237 -3.13 -11.17 4.74
CA ASP A 237 -3.00 -12.57 5.10
C ASP A 237 -4.17 -13.48 4.68
N ILE A 238 -4.59 -13.42 3.46
CA ILE A 238 -5.37 -14.51 2.89
C ILE A 238 -4.54 -15.79 2.77
N LEU A 239 -3.22 -15.66 2.83
CA LEU A 239 -2.27 -16.77 2.73
C LEU A 239 -1.61 -17.08 4.07
N PRO A 240 -1.30 -18.37 4.36
CA PRO A 240 -0.63 -18.73 5.59
C PRO A 240 0.74 -18.05 5.69
N TRP A 241 1.01 -17.40 6.80
CA TRP A 241 2.32 -16.91 7.13
C TRP A 241 3.21 -18.05 7.59
N THR A 242 4.45 -18.06 7.11
CA THR A 242 5.50 -18.86 7.72
C THR A 242 6.42 -17.90 8.45
N ASP A 243 6.40 -17.90 9.76
CA ASP A 243 7.29 -17.09 10.57
C ASP A 243 8.72 -17.69 10.59
N VAL A 244 9.67 -16.95 11.19
CA VAL A 244 11.08 -17.35 11.31
C VAL A 244 11.24 -18.69 12.04
N ALA A 245 10.29 -19.07 12.89
CA ALA A 245 10.24 -20.32 13.62
C ALA A 245 9.47 -21.41 12.87
N GLN A 246 9.10 -21.16 11.61
CA GLN A 246 8.27 -22.04 10.79
C GLN A 246 6.87 -22.29 11.39
N GLN A 247 6.39 -21.38 12.20
CA GLN A 247 5.01 -21.40 12.64
C GLN A 247 4.12 -20.90 11.52
N THR A 248 3.28 -21.76 11.01
CA THR A 248 2.24 -21.35 10.07
C THR A 248 1.17 -20.62 10.86
N VAL A 249 1.04 -19.31 10.63
CA VAL A 249 -0.04 -18.52 11.21
C VAL A 249 -1.22 -18.59 10.24
N PRO A 250 -2.33 -19.24 10.63
CA PRO A 250 -3.51 -19.27 9.78
C PRO A 250 -4.02 -17.86 9.58
N THR A 251 -4.40 -17.57 8.37
CA THR A 251 -5.15 -16.36 8.03
C THR A 251 -6.43 -16.29 8.85
N ARG A 252 -6.89 -15.11 9.16
CA ARG A 252 -8.13 -14.95 9.94
C ARG A 252 -9.32 -15.61 9.27
N TYR A 253 -9.45 -15.37 7.96
CA TYR A 253 -10.53 -15.90 7.15
C TYR A 253 -9.97 -16.23 5.77
N PHE A 254 -10.09 -17.49 5.37
CA PHE A 254 -9.58 -17.94 4.10
C PHE A 254 -10.63 -17.68 3.01
N TRP A 255 -10.58 -16.51 2.40
CA TRP A 255 -11.52 -16.15 1.35
C TRP A 255 -11.05 -16.66 -0.01
N ASN A 256 -12.02 -17.09 -0.82
CA ASN A 256 -11.77 -17.57 -2.18
C ASN A 256 -11.82 -16.40 -3.16
N TRP A 257 -10.68 -15.83 -3.49
CA TRP A 257 -10.56 -14.73 -4.42
C TRP A 257 -11.17 -15.00 -5.79
N PRO A 258 -10.96 -16.17 -6.46
CA PRO A 258 -11.63 -16.48 -7.72
C PRO A 258 -13.15 -16.26 -7.67
N GLN A 259 -13.85 -16.71 -6.64
CA GLN A 259 -15.31 -16.50 -6.50
C GLN A 259 -15.70 -15.03 -6.39
N ILE A 260 -14.86 -14.22 -5.72
CA ILE A 260 -15.08 -12.77 -5.59
C ILE A 260 -14.88 -12.11 -6.95
N LEU A 261 -13.81 -12.46 -7.64
CA LEU A 261 -13.46 -11.90 -8.95
C LEU A 261 -14.45 -12.31 -10.04
N ASP A 262 -15.00 -13.53 -9.99
CA ASP A 262 -16.11 -13.96 -10.85
C ASP A 262 -17.34 -13.04 -10.72
N THR A 263 -17.58 -12.47 -9.53
CA THR A 263 -18.69 -11.55 -9.28
C THR A 263 -18.39 -10.12 -9.74
N THR A 264 -17.14 -9.67 -9.68
CA THR A 264 -16.78 -8.24 -9.83
C THR A 264 -16.05 -7.91 -11.12
N ALA A 265 -15.33 -8.86 -11.73
CA ALA A 265 -14.37 -8.57 -12.80
C ALA A 265 -15.00 -7.92 -14.03
N ASP A 266 -16.18 -8.36 -14.46
CA ASP A 266 -16.83 -7.77 -15.63
C ASP A 266 -17.27 -6.34 -15.33
N ARG A 267 -17.83 -6.07 -14.17
CA ARG A 267 -18.22 -4.73 -13.75
C ARG A 267 -17.02 -3.78 -13.61
N ALA A 268 -15.89 -4.29 -13.14
CA ALA A 268 -14.66 -3.51 -13.06
C ALA A 268 -14.12 -3.16 -14.45
N LYS A 269 -14.16 -4.11 -15.40
CA LYS A 269 -13.65 -3.93 -16.78
C LYS A 269 -14.55 -3.04 -17.63
N ASP A 270 -15.87 -3.23 -17.57
CA ASP A 270 -16.84 -2.53 -18.42
C ASP A 270 -16.79 -1.01 -18.25
N ASN A 271 -16.42 -0.54 -17.05
CA ASN A 271 -16.37 0.86 -16.71
C ASN A 271 -14.93 1.37 -16.46
N ALA A 272 -13.92 0.56 -16.79
CA ALA A 272 -12.53 0.94 -16.59
C ALA A 272 -12.20 2.26 -17.30
N GLY A 273 -11.80 3.25 -16.50
CA GLY A 273 -11.36 4.54 -16.96
C GLY A 273 -9.89 4.53 -17.45
N PRO A 274 -9.26 5.68 -17.54
CA PRO A 274 -7.88 5.81 -18.04
C PRO A 274 -6.84 5.12 -17.17
N PHE A 275 -7.20 4.71 -15.95
CA PHE A 275 -6.30 4.05 -15.00
C PHE A 275 -6.30 2.53 -15.13
N GLY A 276 -7.28 1.94 -15.81
CA GLY A 276 -7.51 0.49 -15.92
C GLY A 276 -8.41 -0.02 -14.80
N ALA A 277 -8.57 -1.33 -14.74
CA ALA A 277 -9.33 -2.02 -13.69
C ALA A 277 -8.40 -2.94 -12.91
N TRP A 278 -8.60 -3.07 -11.61
CA TRP A 278 -7.80 -3.93 -10.75
C TRP A 278 -8.60 -4.51 -9.59
N ALA A 279 -8.10 -5.60 -9.06
CA ALA A 279 -8.46 -6.12 -7.74
C ALA A 279 -7.43 -5.63 -6.70
N SER A 280 -7.80 -5.60 -5.44
CA SER A 280 -6.94 -5.08 -4.38
C SER A 280 -7.06 -5.85 -3.08
N ASP A 281 -6.02 -5.74 -2.28
CA ASP A 281 -5.96 -6.12 -0.87
C ASP A 281 -5.02 -5.20 -0.09
N HIS A 282 -4.82 -5.53 1.19
CA HIS A 282 -3.98 -4.79 2.11
C HIS A 282 -2.84 -5.66 2.66
N PHE A 283 -1.76 -5.02 3.09
CA PHE A 283 -0.62 -5.72 3.69
C PHE A 283 0.07 -4.86 4.75
N TYR A 284 0.24 -5.42 5.94
CA TYR A 284 1.04 -4.83 7.03
C TYR A 284 1.96 -5.88 7.65
N PRO A 285 3.30 -5.75 7.53
CA PRO A 285 4.24 -6.72 8.10
C PRO A 285 4.19 -6.77 9.62
N LEU A 286 4.04 -5.61 10.24
CA LEU A 286 4.06 -5.45 11.68
C LEU A 286 2.72 -4.93 12.20
N ALA A 287 2.54 -4.90 13.52
CA ALA A 287 1.38 -4.30 14.17
C ALA A 287 1.81 -3.62 15.47
N ARG A 288 1.32 -2.40 15.73
CA ARG A 288 1.62 -1.69 16.98
C ARG A 288 1.19 -2.53 18.19
N THR A 289 0.01 -3.13 18.12
CA THR A 289 -0.51 -4.04 19.14
C THR A 289 -0.17 -5.47 18.76
N CYS A 290 0.91 -6.01 19.33
CA CYS A 290 1.46 -7.32 18.97
C CYS A 290 1.45 -8.36 20.09
N VAL A 291 0.72 -8.12 21.17
CA VAL A 291 0.73 -8.96 22.39
C VAL A 291 0.48 -10.45 22.11
N ASN A 292 -0.43 -10.74 21.20
CA ASN A 292 -0.78 -12.12 20.80
C ASN A 292 -0.07 -12.58 19.51
N LYS A 293 0.78 -11.72 18.92
CA LYS A 293 1.50 -11.99 17.67
C LYS A 293 2.92 -11.41 17.79
N PRO A 294 3.80 -12.00 18.62
CA PRO A 294 5.12 -11.44 18.92
C PRO A 294 6.02 -11.28 17.68
N TYR A 295 5.82 -12.10 16.65
CA TYR A 295 6.50 -11.99 15.37
C TYR A 295 6.15 -10.71 14.58
N ARG A 296 5.07 -10.00 14.95
CA ARG A 296 4.66 -8.73 14.36
C ARG A 296 5.05 -7.51 15.22
N CYS A 297 5.80 -7.70 16.31
CA CYS A 297 6.19 -6.58 17.17
C CYS A 297 7.14 -5.63 16.44
N PRO A 298 6.87 -4.30 16.52
CA PRO A 298 7.62 -3.33 15.74
C PRO A 298 9.06 -3.17 16.25
N SER A 299 10.01 -3.31 15.33
CA SER A 299 11.40 -2.88 15.46
C SER A 299 11.96 -2.59 14.07
N ALA A 300 13.02 -1.80 13.96
CA ALA A 300 13.67 -1.54 12.68
C ALA A 300 14.20 -2.84 12.03
N ASP A 301 14.73 -3.75 12.84
CA ASP A 301 15.24 -5.05 12.37
C ASP A 301 14.11 -5.94 11.83
N ALA A 302 13.00 -6.06 12.57
CA ALA A 302 11.81 -6.79 12.11
C ALA A 302 11.22 -6.17 10.84
N LEU A 303 11.07 -4.84 10.78
CA LEU A 303 10.54 -4.14 9.62
C LEU A 303 11.37 -4.41 8.35
N LEU A 304 12.68 -4.48 8.49
CA LEU A 304 13.62 -4.68 7.39
C LEU A 304 13.96 -6.17 7.13
N SER A 305 13.24 -7.08 7.79
CA SER A 305 13.43 -8.52 7.63
C SER A 305 13.04 -8.99 6.23
N ASP A 306 13.83 -9.92 5.67
CA ASP A 306 13.50 -10.57 4.40
C ASP A 306 12.27 -11.48 4.53
N THR A 307 12.01 -12.05 5.70
CA THR A 307 10.81 -12.88 5.96
C THR A 307 9.51 -12.14 5.66
N HIS A 308 9.44 -10.84 5.97
CA HIS A 308 8.26 -10.04 5.64
C HIS A 308 8.16 -9.75 4.14
N MET A 309 9.29 -9.59 3.46
CA MET A 309 9.30 -9.44 1.99
C MET A 309 8.91 -10.74 1.29
N ASP A 310 9.35 -11.89 1.78
CA ASP A 310 8.94 -13.19 1.24
C ASP A 310 7.44 -13.42 1.40
N SER A 311 6.85 -13.00 2.52
CA SER A 311 5.39 -13.07 2.73
C SER A 311 4.63 -12.13 1.77
N LEU A 312 5.12 -10.91 1.60
CA LEU A 312 4.57 -9.95 0.64
C LEU A 312 4.66 -10.49 -0.79
N ASP A 313 5.82 -11.03 -1.19
CA ASP A 313 6.01 -11.64 -2.51
C ASP A 313 4.97 -12.73 -2.77
N HIS A 314 4.75 -13.61 -1.77
CA HIS A 314 3.77 -14.69 -1.89
C HIS A 314 2.36 -14.14 -2.09
N GLN A 315 1.93 -13.20 -1.27
CA GLN A 315 0.60 -12.58 -1.37
C GLN A 315 0.41 -11.91 -2.74
N VAL A 316 1.33 -11.01 -3.10
CA VAL A 316 1.25 -10.28 -4.38
C VAL A 316 1.29 -11.22 -5.57
N TYR A 317 2.17 -12.24 -5.55
CA TYR A 317 2.30 -13.21 -6.64
C TYR A 317 0.99 -13.97 -6.89
N VAL A 318 0.35 -14.47 -5.84
CA VAL A 318 -0.89 -15.24 -5.97
C VAL A 318 -2.04 -14.34 -6.39
N HIS A 319 -2.26 -13.22 -5.72
CA HIS A 319 -3.40 -12.35 -6.00
C HIS A 319 -3.29 -11.63 -7.35
N ALA A 320 -2.08 -11.23 -7.76
CA ALA A 320 -1.89 -10.66 -9.09
C ALA A 320 -2.16 -11.67 -10.20
N ARG A 321 -1.81 -12.95 -10.00
CA ARG A 321 -2.15 -14.01 -10.96
C ARG A 321 -3.64 -14.24 -11.05
N GLU A 322 -4.35 -14.30 -9.92
CA GLU A 322 -5.79 -14.46 -9.90
C GLU A 322 -6.49 -13.26 -10.57
N ALA A 323 -6.08 -12.04 -10.25
CA ALA A 323 -6.59 -10.85 -10.92
C ALA A 323 -6.33 -10.89 -12.43
N THR A 324 -5.12 -11.26 -12.85
CA THR A 324 -4.75 -11.38 -14.27
C THR A 324 -5.57 -12.46 -14.99
N ALA A 325 -5.87 -13.58 -14.35
CA ALA A 325 -6.73 -14.63 -14.91
C ALA A 325 -8.16 -14.12 -15.21
N HIS A 326 -8.64 -13.14 -14.43
CA HIS A 326 -9.93 -12.48 -14.65
C HIS A 326 -9.84 -11.20 -15.53
N GLY A 327 -8.68 -10.93 -16.12
CA GLY A 327 -8.46 -9.76 -16.99
C GLY A 327 -8.30 -8.44 -16.22
N LEU A 328 -7.98 -8.50 -14.94
CA LEU A 328 -7.74 -7.35 -14.06
C LEU A 328 -6.25 -7.17 -13.79
N GLY A 329 -5.86 -5.94 -13.45
CA GLY A 329 -4.63 -5.69 -12.69
C GLY A 329 -4.81 -6.09 -11.22
N TYR A 330 -3.72 -6.00 -10.48
CA TYR A 330 -3.73 -6.09 -9.02
C TYR A 330 -3.06 -4.83 -8.44
N ARG A 331 -3.58 -4.29 -7.35
CA ARG A 331 -3.01 -3.14 -6.67
C ARG A 331 -3.06 -3.34 -5.17
N LEU A 332 -1.94 -3.11 -4.50
CA LEU A 332 -1.90 -3.08 -3.03
C LEU A 332 -2.42 -1.71 -2.58
N GLU A 333 -3.73 -1.61 -2.30
CA GLU A 333 -4.38 -0.32 -2.08
C GLU A 333 -4.24 0.22 -0.66
N GLU A 334 -3.83 -0.63 0.27
CA GLU A 334 -3.45 -0.18 1.59
C GLU A 334 -2.25 -0.96 2.11
N THR A 335 -1.23 -0.26 2.49
CA THR A 335 -0.06 -0.82 3.18
C THR A 335 0.63 0.25 4.01
N ASN A 336 1.38 -0.19 5.00
CA ASN A 336 2.40 0.62 5.65
C ASN A 336 3.29 -0.29 6.53
N THR A 337 4.13 0.31 7.37
CA THR A 337 5.13 -0.37 8.20
C THR A 337 4.52 -1.25 9.28
N ALA A 338 3.50 -0.76 9.98
CA ALA A 338 2.83 -1.50 11.04
C ALA A 338 1.36 -1.10 11.14
N ALA A 339 0.46 -2.09 11.17
CA ALA A 339 -0.96 -1.88 11.41
C ALA A 339 -1.20 -1.12 12.72
N ASN A 340 -2.40 -0.56 12.87
CA ASN A 340 -2.77 0.27 14.01
C ASN A 340 -1.90 1.54 14.12
N ARG A 341 -1.77 2.32 13.04
CA ARG A 341 -1.15 3.66 12.99
C ARG A 341 0.38 3.71 13.10
N GLY A 342 1.09 2.58 12.89
CA GLY A 342 2.56 2.53 12.98
C GLY A 342 3.10 2.62 14.41
N ALA A 343 4.39 2.49 14.58
CA ALA A 343 5.09 2.54 15.87
C ALA A 343 6.11 3.66 15.88
N ASP A 344 6.16 4.42 16.99
CA ASP A 344 7.16 5.47 17.21
C ASP A 344 8.59 4.89 17.21
N GLY A 345 9.52 5.62 16.63
CA GLY A 345 10.92 5.18 16.50
C GLY A 345 11.17 4.07 15.47
N VAL A 346 10.11 3.60 14.78
CA VAL A 346 10.19 2.60 13.70
C VAL A 346 9.54 3.14 12.42
N SER A 347 8.26 3.45 12.51
CA SER A 347 7.45 3.83 11.35
C SER A 347 7.72 5.27 10.86
N ASN A 348 8.27 6.12 11.70
CA ASN A 348 8.58 7.53 11.45
C ASN A 348 10.08 7.80 11.30
N THR A 349 10.87 6.80 10.91
CA THR A 349 12.32 6.89 10.78
C THR A 349 12.82 6.53 9.38
N ALA A 350 14.12 6.63 9.15
CA ALA A 350 14.75 6.21 7.90
C ALA A 350 14.58 4.72 7.59
N ALA A 351 14.36 3.86 8.60
CA ALA A 351 14.00 2.46 8.40
C ALA A 351 12.69 2.32 7.61
N ALA A 352 11.68 3.17 7.87
CA ALA A 352 10.42 3.18 7.12
C ALA A 352 10.65 3.55 5.64
N ALA A 353 11.56 4.48 5.36
CA ALA A 353 11.90 4.84 3.98
C ALA A 353 12.63 3.70 3.26
N ALA A 354 13.59 3.04 3.91
CA ALA A 354 14.28 1.88 3.33
C ALA A 354 13.31 0.72 3.06
N TYR A 355 12.41 0.44 4.02
CA TYR A 355 11.33 -0.55 3.87
C TYR A 355 10.41 -0.22 2.69
N ALA A 356 9.89 1.01 2.62
CA ALA A 356 8.94 1.39 1.58
C ALA A 356 9.54 1.28 0.17
N LEU A 357 10.83 1.60 0.02
CA LEU A 357 11.52 1.45 -1.26
C LEU A 357 11.65 -0.03 -1.66
N ASP A 358 12.04 -0.88 -0.72
CA ASP A 358 12.15 -2.33 -0.94
C ASP A 358 10.79 -2.96 -1.23
N LEU A 359 9.76 -2.62 -0.44
CA LEU A 359 8.37 -3.06 -0.65
C LEU A 359 7.89 -2.72 -2.07
N MET A 360 8.13 -1.50 -2.56
CA MET A 360 7.70 -1.12 -3.90
C MET A 360 8.37 -1.96 -5.00
N PHE A 361 9.59 -2.41 -4.81
CA PHE A 361 10.25 -3.31 -5.75
C PHE A 361 9.71 -4.73 -5.66
N HIS A 362 9.51 -5.28 -4.48
CA HIS A 362 8.92 -6.59 -4.27
C HIS A 362 7.50 -6.65 -4.83
N THR A 363 6.66 -5.64 -4.57
CA THR A 363 5.30 -5.62 -5.15
C THR A 363 5.30 -5.46 -6.68
N ALA A 364 6.27 -4.74 -7.26
CA ALA A 364 6.38 -4.61 -8.72
C ALA A 364 6.93 -5.88 -9.39
N CYS A 365 7.71 -6.67 -8.66
CA CYS A 365 8.41 -7.86 -9.14
C CYS A 365 8.51 -8.92 -8.03
N PRO A 366 7.37 -9.48 -7.58
CA PRO A 366 7.38 -10.48 -6.54
C PRO A 366 8.13 -11.73 -7.01
N GLN A 367 8.90 -12.32 -6.10
CA GLN A 367 9.59 -13.56 -6.38
C GLN A 367 8.63 -14.75 -6.20
N PRO A 368 8.76 -15.81 -7.00
CA PRO A 368 7.91 -16.98 -6.87
C PRO A 368 8.03 -17.61 -5.48
N PRO A 369 6.92 -18.04 -4.85
CA PRO A 369 6.95 -18.61 -3.50
C PRO A 369 7.72 -19.93 -3.37
N ASP A 370 7.88 -20.67 -4.46
CA ASP A 370 8.62 -21.93 -4.55
C ASP A 370 10.13 -21.74 -4.83
N ALA A 371 10.55 -20.52 -5.08
CA ALA A 371 11.94 -20.16 -5.35
C ALA A 371 12.32 -18.79 -4.73
N PRO A 372 12.18 -18.62 -3.40
CA PRO A 372 12.51 -17.35 -2.75
C PRO A 372 14.00 -17.01 -2.99
N GLY A 373 14.27 -15.78 -3.37
CA GLY A 373 15.64 -15.31 -3.65
C GLY A 373 16.28 -15.81 -4.93
N ALA A 374 15.53 -16.50 -5.81
CA ALA A 374 16.07 -17.09 -7.05
C ALA A 374 16.53 -16.10 -8.11
N ASN A 375 16.29 -14.80 -7.95
CA ASN A 375 16.64 -13.74 -8.91
C ASN A 375 16.21 -14.04 -10.36
N THR A 376 15.07 -14.71 -10.51
CA THR A 376 14.58 -15.21 -11.81
C THR A 376 13.97 -14.12 -12.69
N GLY A 377 13.98 -12.87 -12.23
CA GLY A 377 13.26 -11.78 -12.88
C GLY A 377 11.76 -11.80 -12.56
N CYS A 378 11.03 -10.85 -13.11
CA CYS A 378 9.60 -10.69 -12.86
C CYS A 378 8.80 -11.58 -13.81
N ALA A 379 8.00 -12.48 -13.29
CA ALA A 379 7.09 -13.27 -14.10
C ALA A 379 5.95 -12.37 -14.64
N ALA A 380 5.41 -12.73 -15.81
CA ALA A 380 4.32 -11.98 -16.40
C ALA A 380 3.03 -12.14 -15.58
N GLY A 381 2.35 -11.03 -15.30
CA GLY A 381 1.07 -11.04 -14.61
C GLY A 381 1.14 -11.34 -13.12
N THR A 382 2.32 -11.23 -12.51
CA THR A 382 2.50 -11.49 -11.06
C THR A 382 2.74 -10.23 -10.25
N GLY A 383 3.13 -9.12 -10.87
CA GLY A 383 3.43 -7.86 -10.17
C GLY A 383 2.23 -6.95 -10.05
N ALA A 384 2.23 -6.14 -8.99
CA ALA A 384 1.20 -5.14 -8.76
C ALA A 384 1.24 -4.00 -9.80
N THR A 385 0.08 -3.43 -10.10
CA THR A 385 -0.05 -2.20 -10.90
C THR A 385 0.22 -0.95 -10.07
N GLY A 386 0.32 -1.08 -8.76
CA GLY A 386 0.69 0.02 -7.86
C GLY A 386 0.56 -0.33 -6.39
N VAL A 387 0.96 0.64 -5.57
CA VAL A 387 0.95 0.57 -4.11
C VAL A 387 0.43 1.89 -3.56
N ASN A 388 -0.48 1.83 -2.56
CA ASN A 388 -0.92 3.00 -1.81
C ASN A 388 -0.46 2.91 -0.36
N PHE A 389 0.34 3.88 0.07
CA PHE A 389 0.75 3.99 1.47
C PHE A 389 -0.32 4.73 2.28
N HIS A 390 -0.82 4.08 3.32
CA HIS A 390 -1.89 4.61 4.14
C HIS A 390 -1.42 5.75 5.04
N ASN A 391 -2.28 6.77 5.16
CA ASN A 391 -2.10 7.92 6.04
C ASN A 391 -3.31 8.00 6.94
N ALA A 392 -3.09 7.74 8.22
CA ALA A 392 -4.11 7.77 9.26
C ALA A 392 -4.11 9.10 10.00
N GLU A 393 -5.14 9.31 10.77
CA GLU A 393 -5.27 10.46 11.65
C GLU A 393 -4.11 10.54 12.65
N VAL A 394 -3.53 11.72 12.82
CA VAL A 394 -2.47 11.95 13.82
C VAL A 394 -2.97 11.65 15.23
N ARG A 395 -4.25 11.91 15.48
CA ARG A 395 -4.97 11.43 16.66
C ARG A 395 -6.13 10.58 16.21
N ALA A 396 -6.26 9.37 16.75
CA ALA A 396 -7.40 8.54 16.48
C ALA A 396 -8.70 9.25 16.85
N PHE A 397 -9.51 9.49 15.84
CA PHE A 397 -10.80 10.15 16.02
C PHE A 397 -11.85 9.18 16.59
N TYR A 398 -11.78 7.91 16.15
CA TYR A 398 -12.69 6.85 16.55
C TYR A 398 -12.15 6.01 17.71
N ALA A 399 -10.84 6.02 17.90
CA ALA A 399 -10.14 5.27 18.93
C ALA A 399 -9.02 6.14 19.55
N PRO A 400 -9.36 7.18 20.35
CA PRO A 400 -8.37 8.11 20.91
C PRO A 400 -7.28 7.42 21.75
N GLU A 401 -7.58 6.24 22.30
CA GLU A 401 -6.66 5.39 23.04
C GLU A 401 -5.55 4.80 22.18
N GLU A 402 -5.71 4.71 20.88
CA GLU A 402 -4.68 4.23 19.97
C GLU A 402 -3.54 5.24 19.78
N GLY A 403 -3.76 6.52 20.13
CA GLY A 403 -2.74 7.55 20.10
C GLY A 403 -2.39 8.04 18.68
N ASN A 404 -1.20 8.60 18.53
CA ASN A 404 -0.77 9.26 17.29
C ASN A 404 -0.43 8.25 16.17
N ALA A 405 -0.69 8.64 14.90
CA ALA A 405 -0.14 7.94 13.76
C ALA A 405 1.36 8.28 13.58
N TYR A 406 2.16 7.25 13.29
CA TYR A 406 3.60 7.38 13.08
C TYR A 406 4.05 6.95 11.70
N TYR A 407 3.18 6.34 10.88
CA TYR A 407 3.55 5.80 9.59
C TYR A 407 3.22 6.71 8.38
N ASN A 408 2.59 7.86 8.59
CA ASN A 408 2.15 8.71 7.49
C ASN A 408 3.31 9.06 6.55
N ALA A 409 3.11 8.87 5.25
CA ALA A 409 4.05 9.38 4.24
C ALA A 409 4.00 10.90 4.16
N VAL A 410 2.82 11.48 4.39
CA VAL A 410 2.57 12.91 4.47
C VAL A 410 1.97 13.21 5.83
N ASN A 411 2.67 13.95 6.66
CA ASN A 411 2.18 14.43 7.95
C ASN A 411 1.35 15.69 7.77
N TYR A 412 0.50 15.98 8.72
CA TYR A 412 -0.23 17.24 8.85
C TYR A 412 -0.21 17.69 10.31
N ASP A 413 -0.36 19.00 10.56
CA ASP A 413 -0.53 19.50 11.90
C ASP A 413 -2.02 19.35 12.30
N PRO A 414 -2.32 18.65 13.42
CA PRO A 414 -3.69 18.50 13.90
C PRO A 414 -4.33 19.82 14.35
N THR A 415 -3.53 20.89 14.50
CA THR A 415 -4.01 22.21 14.90
C THR A 415 -4.58 22.94 13.68
N PRO A 416 -5.89 23.22 13.59
CA PRO A 416 -6.54 23.72 12.37
C PRO A 416 -5.97 25.02 11.80
N ALA A 417 -5.20 25.78 12.56
CA ALA A 417 -4.69 27.09 12.19
C ALA A 417 -3.30 27.10 11.52
N ALA A 418 -2.53 26.00 11.57
CA ALA A 418 -1.08 26.06 11.33
C ALA A 418 -0.53 25.07 10.28
N GLY A 419 -1.29 24.08 9.80
CA GLY A 419 -0.60 22.92 9.29
C GLY A 419 -0.72 22.67 7.80
N SER A 420 0.27 23.09 7.03
CA SER A 420 0.49 22.52 5.69
C SER A 420 0.92 21.07 5.79
N PRO A 421 0.42 20.19 4.90
CA PRO A 421 0.95 18.83 4.77
C PRO A 421 2.46 18.82 4.50
N THR A 422 3.20 17.96 5.19
CA THR A 422 4.67 17.89 5.11
C THR A 422 5.15 16.48 4.80
N ALA A 423 6.28 16.37 4.08
CA ALA A 423 6.90 15.09 3.74
C ALA A 423 7.52 14.41 4.97
N ALA A 424 7.16 13.15 5.23
CA ALA A 424 7.77 12.29 6.23
C ALA A 424 8.83 11.35 5.60
N PRO A 425 9.62 10.60 6.37
CA PRO A 425 10.67 9.74 5.82
C PRO A 425 10.22 8.82 4.69
N LEU A 426 9.08 8.17 4.81
CA LEU A 426 8.52 7.27 3.81
C LEU A 426 8.26 7.97 2.47
N TYR A 427 7.82 9.21 2.47
CA TYR A 427 7.57 10.00 1.27
C TYR A 427 8.80 10.09 0.34
N TYR A 428 10.01 10.17 0.92
CA TYR A 428 11.25 10.26 0.11
C TYR A 428 11.55 8.96 -0.65
N ALA A 429 11.16 7.82 -0.12
CA ALA A 429 11.20 6.55 -0.85
C ALA A 429 10.25 6.56 -2.05
N MET A 430 9.01 7.03 -1.86
CA MET A 430 8.04 7.20 -2.94
C MET A 430 8.55 8.17 -4.01
N LEU A 431 9.17 9.28 -3.60
CA LEU A 431 9.76 10.28 -4.49
C LEU A 431 10.89 9.69 -5.35
N LEU A 432 11.79 8.92 -4.72
CA LEU A 432 12.90 8.26 -5.41
C LEU A 432 12.38 7.21 -6.40
N PHE A 433 11.46 6.36 -5.96
CA PHE A 433 10.84 5.33 -6.81
C PHE A 433 10.02 5.95 -7.95
N GLY A 434 9.17 6.90 -7.66
CA GLY A 434 8.34 7.61 -8.64
C GLY A 434 9.17 8.26 -9.75
N ARG A 435 10.33 8.83 -9.38
CA ARG A 435 11.21 9.49 -10.35
C ARG A 435 12.01 8.52 -11.21
N PHE A 436 12.54 7.47 -10.63
CA PHE A 436 13.54 6.63 -11.30
C PHE A 436 13.04 5.24 -11.71
N ALA A 437 12.05 4.66 -11.02
CA ALA A 437 11.52 3.33 -11.34
C ALA A 437 10.21 3.39 -12.12
N GLN A 438 9.29 4.27 -11.73
CA GLN A 438 7.95 4.33 -12.31
C GLN A 438 7.97 4.57 -13.82
N GLY A 439 7.28 3.70 -14.56
CA GLY A 439 7.27 3.70 -16.04
C GLY A 439 8.50 3.02 -16.68
N GLY A 440 9.41 2.48 -15.85
CA GLY A 440 10.55 1.68 -16.31
C GLY A 440 10.15 0.28 -16.76
N ARG A 441 11.11 -0.47 -17.32
CA ARG A 441 10.95 -1.83 -17.83
C ARG A 441 12.14 -2.70 -17.48
N ASP A 442 12.02 -3.98 -17.74
CA ASP A 442 13.07 -4.97 -17.51
C ASP A 442 13.55 -4.98 -16.05
N LEU A 443 12.60 -4.75 -15.13
CA LEU A 443 12.87 -4.78 -13.70
C LEU A 443 13.24 -6.20 -13.26
N HIS A 444 14.33 -6.32 -12.53
CA HIS A 444 14.75 -7.57 -11.90
C HIS A 444 15.70 -7.31 -10.74
N PRO A 445 15.76 -8.20 -9.74
CA PRO A 445 16.78 -8.13 -8.71
C PRO A 445 18.17 -8.43 -9.31
N VAL A 446 19.22 -7.83 -8.75
CA VAL A 446 20.60 -8.08 -9.14
C VAL A 446 21.46 -8.32 -7.90
N GLN A 447 22.57 -9.04 -8.07
CA GLN A 447 23.50 -9.34 -6.98
C GLN A 447 24.86 -8.68 -7.24
N PRO A 448 25.08 -7.46 -6.72
CA PRO A 448 26.42 -6.87 -6.77
C PRO A 448 27.38 -7.64 -5.85
N VAL A 449 28.69 -7.49 -6.09
CA VAL A 449 29.66 -7.91 -5.10
C VAL A 449 29.59 -6.96 -3.92
N VAL A 450 29.26 -7.48 -2.74
CA VAL A 450 29.05 -6.67 -1.53
C VAL A 450 30.10 -7.02 -0.49
N GLN A 451 30.72 -5.96 0.08
CA GLN A 451 31.60 -6.03 1.24
C GLN A 451 30.94 -5.28 2.42
N GLY A 452 30.97 -5.88 3.60
CA GLY A 452 30.39 -5.32 4.82
C GLY A 452 30.11 -6.40 5.85
N ALA A 453 29.59 -6.02 7.01
CA ALA A 453 29.27 -6.95 8.09
C ALA A 453 28.04 -7.83 7.77
N GLU A 454 27.07 -7.27 7.03
CA GLU A 454 25.81 -7.97 6.67
C GLU A 454 25.53 -7.80 5.16
N PRO A 455 26.32 -8.46 4.28
CA PRO A 455 26.21 -8.24 2.84
C PRO A 455 24.86 -8.61 2.24
N SER A 456 24.15 -9.59 2.80
CA SER A 456 22.81 -10.01 2.37
C SER A 456 21.72 -8.95 2.61
N ARG A 457 21.93 -8.03 3.52
CA ARG A 457 21.01 -6.92 3.82
C ARG A 457 21.15 -5.73 2.86
N LEU A 458 22.11 -5.73 1.96
CA LEU A 458 22.13 -4.78 0.85
C LEU A 458 21.34 -5.37 -0.31
N LYS A 459 20.19 -4.77 -0.61
CA LYS A 459 19.32 -5.16 -1.73
C LYS A 459 19.65 -4.36 -2.96
N ALA A 460 19.52 -4.98 -4.12
CA ALA A 460 19.80 -4.33 -5.38
C ALA A 460 18.79 -4.73 -6.46
N TRP A 461 18.28 -3.73 -7.16
CA TRP A 461 17.31 -3.87 -8.25
C TRP A 461 17.79 -3.12 -9.48
N GLN A 462 17.61 -3.71 -10.65
CA GLN A 462 17.96 -3.09 -11.92
C GLN A 462 16.74 -2.94 -12.81
N LEU A 463 16.69 -1.84 -13.55
CA LEU A 463 15.68 -1.61 -14.58
C LEU A 463 16.23 -0.71 -15.71
N THR A 464 15.52 -0.70 -16.82
CA THR A 464 15.69 0.29 -17.89
C THR A 464 14.68 1.42 -17.69
N GLY A 465 15.16 2.66 -17.51
CA GLY A 465 14.32 3.85 -17.37
C GLY A 465 13.54 4.19 -18.64
N ARG A 466 12.62 5.15 -18.55
CA ARG A 466 11.81 5.62 -19.70
C ARG A 466 12.67 6.18 -20.83
N ASP A 467 13.79 6.78 -20.48
CA ASP A 467 14.79 7.36 -21.36
C ASP A 467 15.79 6.34 -21.94
N GLY A 468 15.62 5.05 -21.59
CA GLY A 468 16.49 3.97 -22.05
C GLY A 468 17.77 3.81 -21.22
N GLU A 469 17.96 4.59 -20.16
CA GLU A 469 19.11 4.48 -19.27
C GLU A 469 19.00 3.23 -18.37
N ARG A 470 20.11 2.55 -18.14
CA ARG A 470 20.21 1.49 -17.12
C ARG A 470 20.27 2.12 -15.75
N ARG A 471 19.39 1.72 -14.85
CA ARG A 471 19.33 2.19 -13.48
C ARG A 471 19.44 1.03 -12.52
N ILE A 472 20.30 1.19 -11.51
CA ILE A 472 20.50 0.22 -10.44
C ILE A 472 20.18 0.93 -9.14
N PHE A 473 19.24 0.36 -8.39
CA PHE A 473 18.90 0.79 -7.04
C PHE A 473 19.65 -0.08 -6.04
N LEU A 474 20.26 0.54 -5.06
CA LEU A 474 20.88 -0.10 -3.92
C LEU A 474 20.19 0.37 -2.65
N ILE A 475 19.85 -0.54 -1.75
CA ILE A 475 19.16 -0.26 -0.49
C ILE A 475 19.91 -0.95 0.63
N ASN A 476 20.54 -0.20 1.53
CA ASN A 476 21.20 -0.77 2.68
C ASN A 476 20.26 -0.88 3.88
N LYS A 477 19.72 -2.08 4.12
CA LYS A 477 18.82 -2.43 5.22
C LYS A 477 19.58 -2.84 6.50
N SER A 478 20.92 -2.81 6.48
CA SER A 478 21.74 -3.20 7.63
C SER A 478 22.03 -2.03 8.58
N ALA A 479 22.38 -2.37 9.82
CA ALA A 479 22.89 -1.40 10.81
C ALA A 479 24.36 -0.99 10.55
N HIS A 480 25.00 -1.56 9.51
CA HIS A 480 26.41 -1.35 9.17
C HIS A 480 26.57 -0.76 7.76
N PRO A 481 27.67 -0.02 7.49
CA PRO A 481 28.01 0.37 6.14
C PRO A 481 28.25 -0.85 5.24
N ALA A 482 27.77 -0.76 3.98
CA ALA A 482 28.01 -1.78 2.97
C ALA A 482 28.55 -1.16 1.69
N THR A 483 29.54 -1.81 1.08
CA THR A 483 30.16 -1.36 -0.17
C THR A 483 29.80 -2.30 -1.30
N ALA A 484 29.13 -1.79 -2.32
CA ALA A 484 28.76 -2.53 -3.51
C ALA A 484 29.70 -2.21 -4.67
N THR A 485 30.11 -3.26 -5.39
CA THR A 485 30.82 -3.18 -6.66
C THR A 485 29.92 -3.67 -7.77
N LEU A 486 29.73 -2.85 -8.79
CA LEU A 486 28.82 -3.05 -9.92
C LEU A 486 29.62 -3.05 -11.22
N ASP A 487 29.19 -3.86 -12.20
CA ASP A 487 29.69 -3.75 -13.57
C ASP A 487 29.14 -2.50 -14.24
N ALA A 488 30.05 -1.65 -14.73
CA ALA A 488 29.75 -0.40 -15.39
C ALA A 488 30.39 -0.38 -16.79
N SER A 489 29.54 -0.44 -17.81
CA SER A 489 29.98 -0.32 -19.20
C SER A 489 30.33 1.13 -19.62
N THR A 490 30.08 2.10 -18.74
CA THR A 490 30.27 3.53 -18.99
C THR A 490 31.32 4.10 -18.02
N PRO A 491 32.15 5.06 -18.49
CA PRO A 491 33.24 5.59 -17.65
C PRO A 491 32.74 6.47 -16.49
N ARG A 492 31.46 6.87 -16.51
CA ARG A 492 30.89 7.78 -15.51
C ARG A 492 29.44 7.40 -15.20
N ALA A 493 29.10 7.32 -13.92
CA ALA A 493 27.76 7.10 -13.42
C ALA A 493 27.23 8.35 -12.69
N ARG A 494 25.94 8.64 -12.87
CA ARG A 494 25.20 9.56 -12.02
C ARG A 494 24.71 8.79 -10.79
N ILE A 495 24.79 9.40 -9.60
CA ILE A 495 24.34 8.82 -8.35
C ILE A 495 23.44 9.81 -7.63
N ASP A 496 22.18 9.44 -7.44
CA ASP A 496 21.21 10.14 -6.60
C ASP A 496 21.04 9.34 -5.30
N ARG A 497 21.07 9.99 -4.13
CA ARG A 497 21.09 9.32 -2.83
C ARG A 497 19.94 9.75 -1.95
N MET A 498 19.25 8.79 -1.38
CA MET A 498 18.35 8.95 -0.24
C MET A 498 19.16 8.65 1.02
N THR A 499 19.28 9.63 1.90
CA THR A 499 20.21 9.59 3.04
C THR A 499 19.47 9.88 4.34
N PRO A 500 19.60 9.02 5.37
CA PRO A 500 19.17 9.33 6.72
C PRO A 500 19.78 10.64 7.21
N TYR A 501 18.99 11.45 7.88
CA TYR A 501 19.42 12.72 8.44
C TYR A 501 18.91 12.88 9.87
N ASP A 502 19.82 13.24 10.77
CA ASP A 502 19.48 13.61 12.13
C ASP A 502 19.89 15.07 12.34
N PRO A 503 18.95 15.98 12.59
CA PRO A 503 19.26 17.40 12.83
C PRO A 503 20.13 17.62 14.08
N THR A 504 20.17 16.66 15.01
CA THR A 504 21.04 16.71 16.20
C THR A 504 22.49 16.33 15.91
N GLY A 505 22.77 15.79 14.70
CA GLY A 505 24.10 15.33 14.31
C GLY A 505 24.57 14.01 14.94
N ALA A 506 23.69 13.30 15.65
CA ALA A 506 24.03 12.03 16.33
C ALA A 506 24.23 10.85 15.38
N GLY A 507 23.90 10.98 14.09
CA GLY A 507 24.17 9.98 13.05
C GLY A 507 23.46 8.65 13.23
N ARG A 508 22.19 8.66 13.57
CA ARG A 508 21.40 7.48 13.96
C ARG A 508 21.16 6.42 12.88
N GLY A 509 21.56 6.62 11.63
CA GLY A 509 21.36 5.64 10.58
C GLY A 509 19.86 5.29 10.38
N LEU A 510 19.48 4.04 10.60
CA LEU A 510 18.09 3.57 10.42
C LEU A 510 17.09 4.28 11.34
N ASP A 511 17.49 4.71 12.52
CA ASP A 511 16.62 5.40 13.51
C ASP A 511 16.55 6.92 13.27
N ALA A 512 17.19 7.44 12.22
CA ALA A 512 17.17 8.87 11.94
C ALA A 512 15.72 9.34 11.67
N PRO A 513 15.28 10.45 12.31
CA PRO A 513 13.90 10.92 12.20
C PRO A 513 13.58 11.59 10.86
N GLU A 514 14.59 11.94 10.09
CA GLU A 514 14.46 12.58 8.79
C GLU A 514 15.22 11.82 7.70
N VAL A 515 14.82 12.08 6.47
CA VAL A 515 15.48 11.60 5.26
C VAL A 515 15.64 12.77 4.29
N ARG A 516 16.73 12.78 3.54
CA ARG A 516 17.01 13.75 2.49
C ARG A 516 17.41 13.06 1.20
N ILE A 517 17.08 13.67 0.06
CA ILE A 517 17.60 13.22 -1.23
C ILE A 517 18.65 14.23 -1.70
N ASP A 518 19.86 13.74 -1.98
CA ASP A 518 21.02 14.56 -2.38
C ASP A 518 21.28 15.73 -1.42
N GLY A 519 21.06 15.51 -0.12
CA GLY A 519 21.20 16.51 0.94
C GLY A 519 20.06 17.54 1.01
N ARG A 520 18.97 17.36 0.23
CA ARG A 520 17.85 18.28 0.16
C ARG A 520 16.61 17.69 0.81
N ALA A 521 15.88 18.52 1.55
CA ALA A 521 14.56 18.23 2.08
C ALA A 521 13.47 18.89 1.22
N VAL A 522 12.26 18.35 1.27
CA VAL A 522 11.05 19.03 0.81
C VAL A 522 10.70 20.10 1.84
N SER A 523 10.38 21.30 1.38
CA SER A 523 10.01 22.43 2.23
C SER A 523 8.61 22.25 2.83
N ALA A 524 8.28 23.01 3.88
CA ALA A 524 6.98 22.93 4.56
C ALA A 524 5.78 23.31 3.65
N ASP A 525 6.00 24.08 2.59
CA ASP A 525 5.01 24.40 1.56
C ASP A 525 4.88 23.34 0.46
N GLY A 526 5.52 22.17 0.64
CA GLY A 526 5.57 21.09 -0.33
C GLY A 526 6.54 21.33 -1.49
N SER A 527 7.17 22.49 -1.61
CA SER A 527 8.14 22.75 -2.68
C SER A 527 9.42 21.94 -2.51
N TRP A 528 10.02 21.55 -3.62
CA TRP A 528 11.26 20.79 -3.62
C TRP A 528 12.22 21.26 -4.72
N ALA A 529 13.47 21.52 -4.34
CA ALA A 529 14.49 22.03 -5.24
C ALA A 529 15.04 21.01 -6.26
N GLY A 530 14.47 19.79 -6.29
CA GLY A 530 14.86 18.74 -7.21
C GLY A 530 16.15 18.01 -6.82
N PHE A 531 16.55 17.04 -7.64
CA PHE A 531 17.74 16.21 -7.46
C PHE A 531 19.03 17.02 -7.68
N ARG A 532 20.06 16.73 -6.89
CA ARG A 532 21.42 17.25 -7.04
C ARG A 532 22.43 16.09 -7.03
N PRO A 533 22.49 15.32 -8.12
CA PRO A 533 23.27 14.09 -8.13
C PRO A 533 24.77 14.34 -7.95
N SER A 534 25.43 13.36 -7.36
CA SER A 534 26.87 13.19 -7.47
C SER A 534 27.23 12.34 -8.69
N TYR A 535 28.54 12.29 -9.00
CA TYR A 535 29.04 11.50 -10.10
C TYR A 535 30.26 10.70 -9.67
N ALA A 536 30.30 9.43 -10.06
CA ALA A 536 31.45 8.57 -9.83
C ALA A 536 32.05 8.09 -11.16
N LYS A 537 33.35 7.81 -11.17
CA LYS A 537 34.05 7.21 -12.31
C LYS A 537 34.13 5.69 -12.10
N ALA A 538 33.87 4.95 -13.17
CA ALA A 538 34.19 3.52 -13.21
C ALA A 538 35.71 3.33 -13.42
N VAL A 539 36.27 2.35 -12.73
CA VAL A 539 37.67 1.96 -12.85
C VAL A 539 37.71 0.48 -13.28
N GLY A 540 38.36 0.17 -14.39
CA GLY A 540 38.42 -1.19 -14.91
C GLY A 540 37.04 -1.82 -15.18
N HIS A 541 36.08 -1.03 -15.70
CA HIS A 541 34.69 -1.44 -15.87
C HIS A 541 33.90 -1.74 -14.58
N HIS A 542 34.40 -1.32 -13.43
CA HIS A 542 33.73 -1.47 -12.15
C HIS A 542 33.43 -0.11 -11.50
N LEU A 543 32.25 0.00 -10.91
CA LEU A 543 31.84 1.12 -10.08
C LEU A 543 31.68 0.63 -8.65
N THR A 544 32.43 1.23 -7.74
CA THR A 544 32.30 0.94 -6.30
C THR A 544 31.62 2.11 -5.60
N THR A 545 30.66 1.78 -4.72
CA THR A 545 29.94 2.77 -3.92
C THR A 545 29.65 2.22 -2.53
N THR A 546 29.82 3.05 -1.51
CA THR A 546 29.50 2.70 -0.12
C THR A 546 28.20 3.37 0.29
N LEU A 547 27.33 2.62 0.95
CA LEU A 547 26.09 3.08 1.54
C LEU A 547 26.17 2.96 3.06
N ARG A 548 25.79 4.01 3.77
CA ARG A 548 25.62 4.00 5.23
C ARG A 548 24.34 3.25 5.62
N PRO A 549 24.14 2.90 6.90
CA PRO A 549 22.88 2.33 7.39
C PRO A 549 21.66 3.14 6.97
N GLY A 550 20.65 2.48 6.39
CA GLY A 550 19.41 3.11 5.93
C GLY A 550 19.53 3.97 4.66
N GLU A 551 20.72 4.06 4.07
CA GLU A 551 20.93 4.81 2.83
C GLU A 551 20.46 3.98 1.61
N ALA A 552 19.86 4.67 0.64
CA ALA A 552 19.61 4.10 -0.69
C ALA A 552 20.23 4.97 -1.78
N ALA A 553 20.59 4.36 -2.89
CA ALA A 553 21.18 5.06 -4.03
C ALA A 553 20.60 4.58 -5.36
N VAL A 554 20.38 5.50 -6.29
CA VAL A 554 20.09 5.19 -7.69
C VAL A 554 21.32 5.49 -8.51
N ILE A 555 21.87 4.46 -9.15
CA ILE A 555 23.02 4.57 -10.04
C ILE A 555 22.49 4.53 -11.47
N THR A 556 22.63 5.63 -12.19
CA THR A 556 22.20 5.77 -13.59
C THR A 556 23.42 5.70 -14.49
N LEU A 557 23.40 4.69 -15.38
CA LEU A 557 24.43 4.44 -16.38
C LEU A 557 23.87 4.81 -17.76
N ARG A 558 24.46 5.82 -18.39
CA ARG A 558 24.15 6.19 -19.77
C ARG A 558 24.98 5.35 -20.72
N ARG A 559 24.38 4.91 -21.83
CA ARG A 559 25.11 4.22 -22.89
C ARG A 559 26.05 5.17 -23.63
#